data_c822b0d1a9592e65260c16207475ebb2
#
_entry.id   c822b0d1a9592e65260c16207475ebb2
#
_cell.length_a   1.000
_cell.length_b   1.000
_cell.length_c   1.000
_cell.angle_alpha   90.00
_cell.angle_beta   90.00
_cell.angle_gamma   90.00
#
_symmetry.space_group_name_H-M   'P 1'
#
loop_
_entity.id
_entity.type
_entity.pdbx_description
1 polymer ?
#
loop_
_entity_poly.entity_id
_entity_poly.type
_entity_poly.pdbx_seq_one_letter_code
_entity_poly.pdbx_strand_id
1 'polypeptide(L)'
;MKKIHFLFILLVSLNCLAQFSKTHYIPPLTSNSVVAPQDHYIYISTPSSKDVKFKILLIGGSTISGTVSKSNPYRYSIGSGDNTQLFESSNNIGKIINKGFIIESDGLIYANVRTNSGGFNQAGGIVAKGISGLGKRFRAGAMLNSSNISGLLNFFSVLATENNTKITISNIPNGTILSNGTSFTGSETIDLNKNESYILAINGNAGSNLIGALIESDKNIVVNSGSFGGTNDPSNSAGAGRDLGFDQIVGADKIGNEYIFIKGQGTDVLERVLLVADEDNTEIYVNGSTSSIATIQAGQKYVLDGSHFLNNNIFVKTSKNIFAYQSIGGTNSNPNQNLFFVPPLNCSTPKIVDNIPQINLIGSRDYNVVVNIVTETGASVLINETPISVPPIPISGNPNFVNYSVNGFFGDVAIKSTKQVYVSYFGTNGAATYGGYYSGFDIKPELSIENSTSISGNCISNVVLKTEPDTDYTYQWMNNGVDIIGETANTFKPLSPGYYQVKRSIPSCSTSNLSDKIPVSNCPADDDIDLVPDDIDLDFDNDGITNCEESFGNAALDLTTTTINKNTYSNTYSSNTTKIPTTSPAVLLEKNNGDFISEIPSGKGNTLEYTMQFTKPIDLSIEYVNTANSTD
;
A
#
# COMPACT_ATOMS: atom_id res chain seq x y z
N MET A 1 -50.64 6.86 -17.70
CA MET A 1 -49.47 6.01 -17.40
C MET A 1 -48.21 6.88 -17.37
N LYS A 2 -47.77 7.31 -16.20
CA LYS A 2 -46.51 8.06 -16.04
C LYS A 2 -45.36 7.07 -15.94
N LYS A 3 -44.44 7.10 -16.89
CA LYS A 3 -43.20 6.32 -16.85
C LYS A 3 -42.26 6.96 -15.80
N ILE A 4 -42.02 6.26 -14.71
CA ILE A 4 -40.99 6.58 -13.73
C ILE A 4 -39.67 6.04 -14.30
N HIS A 5 -38.76 6.95 -14.64
CA HIS A 5 -37.38 6.59 -14.98
C HIS A 5 -36.61 6.44 -13.68
N PHE A 6 -36.26 5.20 -13.32
CA PHE A 6 -35.29 4.92 -12.26
C PHE A 6 -33.91 5.27 -12.77
N LEU A 7 -33.36 6.38 -12.30
CA LEU A 7 -31.96 6.74 -12.51
C LEU A 7 -31.11 5.89 -11.56
N PHE A 8 -30.47 4.86 -12.11
CA PHE A 8 -29.47 4.07 -11.36
C PHE A 8 -28.23 4.95 -11.23
N ILE A 9 -28.06 5.64 -10.10
CA ILE A 9 -26.81 6.31 -9.74
C ILE A 9 -25.85 5.20 -9.32
N LEU A 10 -24.92 4.87 -10.22
CA LEU A 10 -23.78 4.00 -9.94
C LEU A 10 -22.88 4.77 -8.95
N LEU A 11 -22.98 4.46 -7.68
CA LEU A 11 -22.03 4.93 -6.65
C LEU A 11 -20.68 4.25 -6.91
N VAL A 12 -19.85 4.90 -7.71
CA VAL A 12 -18.43 4.57 -7.79
C VAL A 12 -17.82 5.03 -6.47
N SER A 13 -17.49 4.10 -5.60
CA SER A 13 -16.67 4.37 -4.43
C SER A 13 -15.26 4.73 -4.91
N LEU A 14 -14.96 6.02 -4.98
CA LEU A 14 -13.61 6.54 -5.20
C LEU A 14 -12.78 6.18 -3.97
N ASN A 15 -11.96 5.15 -4.11
CA ASN A 15 -10.96 4.80 -3.12
C ASN A 15 -9.82 5.82 -3.22
N CYS A 16 -9.65 6.62 -2.20
CA CYS A 16 -8.52 7.54 -2.07
C CYS A 16 -7.26 6.81 -1.63
N LEU A 17 -6.13 7.21 -2.19
CA LEU A 17 -4.92 6.41 -2.21
C LEU A 17 -3.70 7.28 -1.94
N ALA A 18 -2.81 6.84 -1.06
CA ALA A 18 -1.64 7.59 -0.63
C ALA A 18 -0.35 6.74 -0.64
N GLN A 19 0.75 7.34 -1.09
CA GLN A 19 2.11 6.80 -0.97
C GLN A 19 2.62 6.89 0.48
N PHE A 20 2.28 7.95 1.19
CA PHE A 20 2.45 8.13 2.62
C PHE A 20 1.26 7.47 3.32
N SER A 21 1.49 6.33 3.98
CA SER A 21 0.42 5.40 4.36
C SER A 21 0.75 4.68 5.67
N LYS A 22 -0.29 4.18 6.35
CA LYS A 22 -0.13 3.28 7.50
C LYS A 22 0.17 1.84 7.10
N THR A 23 -0.09 1.48 5.84
CA THR A 23 0.16 0.13 5.34
C THR A 23 0.92 0.19 4.03
N HIS A 24 2.01 -0.57 3.95
CA HIS A 24 2.79 -0.77 2.74
C HIS A 24 2.92 -2.25 2.44
N TYR A 25 2.79 -2.59 1.17
CA TYR A 25 2.98 -3.93 0.65
C TYR A 25 4.20 -3.94 -0.26
N ILE A 26 5.09 -4.90 -0.09
CA ILE A 26 6.31 -5.03 -0.89
C ILE A 26 6.33 -6.45 -1.46
N PRO A 27 5.85 -6.65 -2.71
CA PRO A 27 6.00 -7.92 -3.42
C PRO A 27 7.47 -8.31 -3.52
N PRO A 28 7.81 -9.61 -3.57
CA PRO A 28 9.18 -10.06 -3.73
C PRO A 28 9.74 -9.66 -5.09
N LEU A 29 11.05 -9.69 -5.20
CA LEU A 29 11.81 -9.51 -6.43
C LEU A 29 12.40 -10.84 -6.88
N THR A 30 12.97 -10.88 -8.09
CA THR A 30 13.80 -11.99 -8.55
C THR A 30 15.10 -11.48 -9.12
N SER A 31 16.07 -12.39 -9.21
CA SER A 31 17.41 -12.13 -9.74
C SER A 31 17.77 -13.16 -10.81
N ASN A 32 18.91 -12.94 -11.46
CA ASN A 32 19.49 -13.92 -12.35
C ASN A 32 20.72 -14.62 -11.70
N SER A 33 21.19 -15.69 -12.29
CA SER A 33 22.33 -16.47 -11.78
C SER A 33 23.71 -15.83 -12.06
N VAL A 34 23.76 -14.74 -12.84
CA VAL A 34 25.04 -14.13 -13.27
C VAL A 34 25.58 -13.17 -12.22
N VAL A 35 24.68 -12.44 -11.54
CA VAL A 35 25.04 -11.47 -10.51
C VAL A 35 24.17 -11.70 -9.27
N ALA A 36 24.80 -11.85 -8.11
CA ALA A 36 24.09 -12.08 -6.87
C ALA A 36 23.61 -10.74 -6.28
N PRO A 37 22.35 -10.64 -5.84
CA PRO A 37 21.89 -9.52 -5.03
C PRO A 37 22.64 -9.46 -3.69
N GLN A 38 22.88 -8.24 -3.20
CA GLN A 38 23.65 -7.97 -1.99
C GLN A 38 22.99 -6.85 -1.19
N ASP A 39 23.19 -6.86 0.12
CA ASP A 39 22.83 -5.74 1.01
C ASP A 39 21.43 -5.19 0.77
N HIS A 40 20.41 -5.96 1.18
CA HIS A 40 19.01 -5.55 1.05
C HIS A 40 18.56 -4.88 2.35
N TYR A 41 17.96 -3.71 2.23
CA TYR A 41 17.45 -2.95 3.37
C TYR A 41 16.05 -2.40 3.11
N ILE A 42 15.24 -2.36 4.17
CA ILE A 42 14.04 -1.52 4.24
C ILE A 42 14.37 -0.31 5.09
N TYR A 43 14.03 0.87 4.59
CA TYR A 43 14.08 2.13 5.30
C TYR A 43 12.65 2.59 5.57
N ILE A 44 12.35 2.94 6.83
CA ILE A 44 11.06 3.46 7.27
C ILE A 44 11.28 4.82 7.89
N SER A 45 10.45 5.79 7.52
CA SER A 45 10.51 7.15 8.03
C SER A 45 9.10 7.74 8.22
N THR A 46 9.01 8.80 9.01
CA THR A 46 7.78 9.54 9.28
C THR A 46 8.09 11.01 9.53
N PRO A 47 7.20 11.94 9.16
CA PRO A 47 7.31 13.35 9.58
C PRO A 47 6.93 13.58 11.05
N SER A 48 6.35 12.58 11.72
CA SER A 48 5.90 12.69 13.11
C SER A 48 7.08 12.91 14.06
N SER A 49 6.99 13.93 14.91
CA SER A 49 7.93 14.16 16.01
C SER A 49 7.72 13.19 17.18
N LYS A 50 6.56 12.53 17.26
CA LYS A 50 6.24 11.47 18.21
C LYS A 50 6.59 10.12 17.62
N ASP A 51 6.87 9.15 18.48
CA ASP A 51 7.09 7.78 18.06
C ASP A 51 5.84 7.18 17.43
N VAL A 52 6.00 6.68 16.21
CA VAL A 52 5.02 5.88 15.47
C VAL A 52 5.44 4.44 15.59
N LYS A 53 4.58 3.59 16.13
CA LYS A 53 4.82 2.15 16.21
C LYS A 53 4.55 1.51 14.86
N PHE A 54 5.39 0.55 14.49
CA PHE A 54 5.21 -0.22 13.27
C PHE A 54 5.49 -1.70 13.48
N LYS A 55 5.01 -2.50 12.54
CA LYS A 55 5.31 -3.93 12.40
C LYS A 55 5.72 -4.22 10.96
N ILE A 56 6.78 -4.97 10.77
CA ILE A 56 7.18 -5.57 9.49
C ILE A 56 6.81 -7.04 9.56
N LEU A 57 5.77 -7.43 8.84
CA LEU A 57 5.39 -8.82 8.66
C LEU A 57 6.20 -9.41 7.51
N LEU A 58 7.06 -10.37 7.81
CA LEU A 58 7.73 -11.21 6.83
C LEU A 58 6.72 -12.28 6.39
N ILE A 59 6.28 -12.23 5.14
CA ILE A 59 5.26 -13.16 4.64
C ILE A 59 5.77 -14.60 4.71
N GLY A 60 5.00 -15.48 5.35
CA GLY A 60 5.45 -16.85 5.63
C GLY A 60 6.47 -16.98 6.76
N GLY A 61 6.78 -15.91 7.49
CA GLY A 61 7.79 -15.85 8.55
C GLY A 61 7.35 -15.09 9.79
N SER A 62 8.31 -14.50 10.47
CA SER A 62 8.13 -13.76 11.73
C SER A 62 7.65 -12.31 11.50
N THR A 63 7.27 -11.66 12.61
CA THR A 63 6.97 -10.23 12.65
C THR A 63 8.03 -9.50 13.44
N ILE A 64 8.49 -8.35 12.93
CA ILE A 64 9.42 -7.44 13.58
C ILE A 64 8.65 -6.19 13.98
N SER A 65 8.77 -5.77 15.21
CA SER A 65 8.14 -4.55 15.73
C SER A 65 9.19 -3.50 16.07
N GLY A 66 8.85 -2.24 15.90
CA GLY A 66 9.71 -1.12 16.23
C GLY A 66 8.95 0.20 16.34
N THR A 67 9.69 1.26 16.56
CA THR A 67 9.21 2.64 16.54
C THR A 67 10.03 3.46 15.57
N VAL A 68 9.41 4.49 14.99
CA VAL A 68 10.04 5.44 14.09
C VAL A 68 9.54 6.84 14.42
N SER A 69 10.41 7.85 14.34
CA SER A 69 10.06 9.27 14.45
C SER A 69 10.87 10.09 13.46
N LYS A 70 10.54 11.36 13.30
CA LYS A 70 11.22 12.27 12.36
C LYS A 70 12.73 12.30 12.59
N SER A 71 13.17 12.29 13.85
CA SER A 71 14.59 12.32 14.24
C SER A 71 15.25 10.95 14.31
N ASN A 72 14.48 9.86 14.20
CA ASN A 72 14.96 8.50 14.33
C ASN A 72 14.30 7.56 13.29
N PRO A 73 14.68 7.68 12.00
CA PRO A 73 14.25 6.74 10.97
C PRO A 73 14.75 5.32 11.28
N TYR A 74 14.02 4.33 10.81
CA TYR A 74 14.36 2.93 11.06
C TYR A 74 14.93 2.28 9.80
N ARG A 75 15.98 1.47 9.97
CA ARG A 75 16.58 0.67 8.92
C ARG A 75 16.58 -0.81 9.32
N TYR A 76 15.92 -1.63 8.51
CA TYR A 76 15.90 -3.08 8.66
C TYR A 76 16.81 -3.75 7.64
N SER A 77 17.74 -4.59 8.08
CA SER A 77 18.56 -5.41 7.19
C SER A 77 17.83 -6.71 6.85
N ILE A 78 17.55 -6.91 5.57
CA ILE A 78 16.92 -8.13 5.07
C ILE A 78 17.98 -9.24 4.88
N GLY A 79 19.21 -8.85 4.56
CA GLY A 79 20.32 -9.77 4.29
C GLY A 79 20.90 -9.61 2.89
N SER A 80 21.49 -10.68 2.36
CA SER A 80 22.14 -10.74 1.05
C SER A 80 21.84 -12.08 0.39
N GLY A 81 21.90 -12.12 -0.94
CA GLY A 81 21.70 -13.32 -1.76
C GLY A 81 20.37 -13.30 -2.53
N ASP A 82 20.22 -14.29 -3.39
CA ASP A 82 19.11 -14.45 -4.32
C ASP A 82 17.92 -15.26 -3.76
N ASN A 83 18.03 -15.69 -2.51
CA ASN A 83 16.98 -16.41 -1.77
C ASN A 83 16.80 -15.81 -0.37
N THR A 84 16.25 -14.62 -0.32
CA THR A 84 15.92 -13.90 0.94
C THR A 84 14.42 -13.68 1.02
N GLN A 85 13.97 -12.96 2.03
CA GLN A 85 12.56 -12.54 2.10
C GLN A 85 12.17 -11.57 0.97
N LEU A 86 13.14 -10.80 0.44
CA LEU A 86 12.95 -9.88 -0.68
C LEU A 86 13.13 -10.57 -2.03
N PHE A 87 14.14 -11.43 -2.18
CA PHE A 87 14.46 -12.07 -3.45
C PHE A 87 14.03 -13.53 -3.46
N GLU A 88 13.42 -13.94 -4.57
CA GLU A 88 13.13 -15.33 -4.89
C GLU A 88 14.06 -15.81 -5.98
N SER A 89 14.60 -17.00 -5.79
CA SER A 89 15.49 -17.63 -6.76
C SER A 89 14.77 -17.99 -8.07
N SER A 90 15.52 -18.09 -9.16
CA SER A 90 14.97 -18.41 -10.49
C SER A 90 14.20 -19.73 -10.56
N ASN A 91 14.43 -20.66 -9.62
CA ASN A 91 13.78 -21.99 -9.58
C ASN A 91 12.28 -21.93 -9.25
N ASN A 92 11.81 -20.86 -8.64
CA ASN A 92 10.42 -20.68 -8.22
C ASN A 92 9.65 -19.64 -9.06
N ILE A 93 10.26 -19.13 -10.11
CA ILE A 93 9.55 -18.26 -11.06
C ILE A 93 8.44 -19.07 -11.75
N GLY A 94 7.26 -18.47 -11.86
CA GLY A 94 6.06 -19.14 -12.38
C GLY A 94 5.38 -20.05 -11.36
N LYS A 95 5.69 -19.91 -10.06
CA LYS A 95 5.04 -20.61 -8.94
C LYS A 95 4.48 -19.64 -7.92
N ILE A 96 3.48 -20.10 -7.18
CA ILE A 96 2.97 -19.39 -6.01
C ILE A 96 3.97 -19.54 -4.88
N ILE A 97 4.31 -18.42 -4.25
CA ILE A 97 5.29 -18.34 -3.16
C ILE A 97 4.76 -17.47 -2.02
N ASN A 98 5.31 -17.68 -0.81
CA ASN A 98 5.00 -16.91 0.40
C ASN A 98 6.20 -16.04 0.76
N LYS A 99 6.41 -14.96 0.00
CA LYS A 99 7.50 -13.99 0.21
C LYS A 99 7.06 -12.56 -0.02
N GLY A 100 7.88 -11.64 0.45
CA GLY A 100 7.59 -10.21 0.46
C GLY A 100 7.33 -9.70 1.86
N PHE A 101 6.88 -8.45 1.97
CA PHE A 101 6.65 -7.80 3.25
C PHE A 101 5.32 -7.05 3.27
N ILE A 102 4.72 -7.00 4.46
CA ILE A 102 3.67 -6.03 4.79
C ILE A 102 4.20 -5.21 5.95
N ILE A 103 4.14 -3.88 5.83
CA ILE A 103 4.52 -2.96 6.89
C ILE A 103 3.25 -2.25 7.34
N GLU A 104 2.92 -2.38 8.62
CA GLU A 104 1.76 -1.75 9.25
C GLU A 104 2.21 -0.82 10.37
N SER A 105 1.55 0.30 10.55
CA SER A 105 1.89 1.32 11.57
C SER A 105 0.64 2.00 12.12
N ASP A 106 0.76 2.57 13.30
CA ASP A 106 -0.31 3.36 13.94
C ASP A 106 -0.40 4.80 13.40
N GLY A 107 0.66 5.32 12.79
CA GLY A 107 0.72 6.61 12.09
C GLY A 107 1.22 6.47 10.66
N LEU A 108 1.17 7.56 9.89
CA LEU A 108 1.65 7.57 8.50
C LEU A 108 3.17 7.42 8.43
N ILE A 109 3.64 6.57 7.53
CA ILE A 109 5.05 6.31 7.26
C ILE A 109 5.34 6.30 5.76
N TYR A 110 6.60 6.49 5.42
CA TYR A 110 7.18 6.12 4.12
C TYR A 110 7.95 4.81 4.28
N ALA A 111 7.93 3.96 3.25
CA ALA A 111 8.73 2.75 3.18
C ALA A 111 9.50 2.71 1.85
N ASN A 112 10.79 2.40 1.93
CA ASN A 112 11.69 2.33 0.78
C ASN A 112 12.58 1.10 0.91
N VAL A 113 12.75 0.37 -0.18
CA VAL A 113 13.71 -0.73 -0.28
C VAL A 113 14.90 -0.28 -1.10
N ARG A 114 16.10 -0.61 -0.65
CA ARG A 114 17.34 -0.38 -1.39
C ARG A 114 18.20 -1.62 -1.37
N THR A 115 18.85 -1.92 -2.49
CA THR A 115 19.68 -3.12 -2.65
C THR A 115 20.85 -2.86 -3.58
N ASN A 116 21.95 -3.58 -3.33
CA ASN A 116 23.10 -3.67 -4.22
C ASN A 116 23.12 -5.03 -4.94
N SER A 117 23.94 -5.15 -5.97
CA SER A 117 24.24 -6.40 -6.67
C SER A 117 25.58 -6.32 -7.40
N GLY A 118 26.04 -7.46 -7.93
CA GLY A 118 27.20 -7.52 -8.84
C GLY A 118 28.50 -7.03 -8.24
N GLY A 119 28.80 -7.34 -6.97
CA GLY A 119 29.98 -6.82 -6.28
C GLY A 119 29.91 -5.30 -6.06
N PHE A 120 28.70 -4.78 -5.80
CA PHE A 120 28.41 -3.35 -5.62
C PHE A 120 28.53 -2.49 -6.89
N ASN A 121 28.57 -3.11 -8.07
CA ASN A 121 28.57 -2.37 -9.33
C ASN A 121 27.16 -2.11 -9.87
N GLN A 122 26.15 -2.59 -9.17
CA GLN A 122 24.73 -2.38 -9.47
C GLN A 122 23.98 -2.00 -8.20
N ALA A 123 22.97 -1.15 -8.35
CA ALA A 123 22.08 -0.79 -7.25
C ALA A 123 20.65 -0.59 -7.78
N GLY A 124 19.70 -0.66 -6.88
CA GLY A 124 18.29 -0.42 -7.20
C GLY A 124 17.48 -0.17 -5.95
N GLY A 125 16.25 0.26 -6.14
CA GLY A 125 15.35 0.50 -5.03
C GLY A 125 13.89 0.49 -5.44
N ILE A 126 13.02 0.36 -4.45
CA ILE A 126 11.59 0.48 -4.57
C ILE A 126 11.16 1.58 -3.61
N VAL A 127 10.42 2.55 -4.08
CA VAL A 127 9.65 3.43 -3.20
C VAL A 127 8.25 2.86 -3.10
N ALA A 128 7.92 2.26 -1.95
CA ALA A 128 6.61 1.66 -1.75
C ALA A 128 5.50 2.72 -1.80
N LYS A 129 4.47 2.47 -2.60
CA LYS A 129 3.42 3.45 -2.88
C LYS A 129 2.28 3.40 -1.84
N GLY A 130 2.45 2.63 -0.74
CA GLY A 130 1.41 2.45 0.27
C GLY A 130 0.12 1.94 -0.35
N ILE A 131 -1.00 2.51 0.07
CA ILE A 131 -2.30 2.14 -0.50
C ILE A 131 -2.49 2.64 -1.95
N SER A 132 -1.66 3.60 -2.44
CA SER A 132 -1.63 3.97 -3.86
C SER A 132 -1.12 2.85 -4.76
N GLY A 133 -0.32 1.94 -4.23
CA GLY A 133 0.13 0.74 -4.95
C GLY A 133 -0.95 -0.30 -5.19
N LEU A 134 -2.09 -0.21 -4.48
CA LEU A 134 -3.23 -1.12 -4.68
C LEU A 134 -3.96 -0.82 -5.98
N GLY A 135 -4.28 -1.86 -6.73
CA GLY A 135 -5.04 -1.74 -7.98
C GLY A 135 -5.50 -3.09 -8.49
N LYS A 136 -6.24 -3.06 -9.62
CA LYS A 136 -6.80 -4.25 -10.27
C LYS A 136 -6.32 -4.42 -11.71
N ARG A 137 -5.67 -3.39 -12.29
CA ARG A 137 -5.21 -3.39 -13.68
C ARG A 137 -3.90 -2.64 -13.78
N PHE A 138 -2.88 -3.28 -14.34
CA PHE A 138 -1.52 -2.75 -14.43
C PHE A 138 -0.90 -3.07 -15.79
N ARG A 139 0.07 -2.24 -16.22
CA ARG A 139 0.93 -2.50 -17.37
C ARG A 139 2.38 -2.51 -16.91
N ALA A 140 3.08 -3.62 -17.17
CA ALA A 140 4.47 -3.78 -16.80
C ALA A 140 5.40 -2.85 -17.60
N GLY A 141 6.38 -2.25 -16.91
CA GLY A 141 7.48 -1.49 -17.50
C GLY A 141 8.82 -2.10 -17.10
N ALA A 142 9.80 -2.01 -18.00
CA ALA A 142 11.14 -2.53 -17.76
C ALA A 142 12.16 -1.85 -18.70
N MET A 143 13.45 -2.06 -18.49
CA MET A 143 14.48 -1.67 -19.45
C MET A 143 14.35 -2.46 -20.75
N LEU A 144 14.84 -1.91 -21.85
CA LEU A 144 14.61 -2.46 -23.18
C LEU A 144 15.32 -3.80 -23.41
N ASN A 145 16.48 -4.02 -22.78
CA ASN A 145 17.27 -5.25 -22.91
C ASN A 145 17.50 -5.68 -24.36
N SER A 146 17.73 -4.71 -25.26
CA SER A 146 17.94 -4.98 -26.69
C SER A 146 19.34 -5.57 -27.00
N SER A 147 20.21 -5.62 -26.01
CA SER A 147 21.56 -6.19 -26.08
C SER A 147 21.56 -7.70 -25.85
N ASN A 148 22.56 -8.40 -26.38
CA ASN A 148 22.82 -9.84 -26.13
C ASN A 148 23.72 -10.11 -24.91
N ILE A 149 23.86 -9.15 -23.99
CA ILE A 149 24.64 -9.33 -22.77
C ILE A 149 23.99 -10.40 -21.89
N SER A 150 24.82 -11.30 -21.34
CA SER A 150 24.31 -12.33 -20.41
C SER A 150 23.81 -11.74 -19.11
N GLY A 151 22.78 -12.34 -18.53
CA GLY A 151 22.24 -11.97 -17.23
C GLY A 151 21.26 -10.78 -17.25
N LEU A 152 20.79 -10.35 -18.42
CA LEU A 152 19.65 -9.43 -18.50
C LEU A 152 18.36 -10.17 -18.13
N LEU A 153 17.50 -9.53 -17.33
CA LEU A 153 16.22 -10.12 -16.92
C LEU A 153 15.20 -9.01 -16.70
N ASN A 154 14.02 -9.16 -17.31
CA ASN A 154 12.84 -8.35 -16.99
C ASN A 154 11.83 -9.20 -16.24
N PHE A 155 11.14 -8.59 -15.28
CA PHE A 155 10.16 -9.29 -14.47
C PHE A 155 9.04 -8.34 -14.00
N PHE A 156 7.95 -8.91 -13.58
CA PHE A 156 7.03 -8.32 -12.63
C PHE A 156 6.71 -9.33 -11.53
N SER A 157 6.34 -8.83 -10.37
CA SER A 157 5.87 -9.62 -9.25
C SER A 157 4.56 -9.07 -8.71
N VAL A 158 3.71 -9.96 -8.23
CA VAL A 158 2.39 -9.65 -7.72
C VAL A 158 2.28 -10.16 -6.29
N LEU A 159 1.60 -9.41 -5.43
CA LEU A 159 1.21 -9.80 -4.06
C LEU A 159 -0.29 -9.61 -3.91
N ALA A 160 -1.01 -10.68 -3.55
CA ALA A 160 -2.43 -10.63 -3.26
C ALA A 160 -2.70 -10.09 -1.84
N THR A 161 -3.67 -9.18 -1.71
CA THR A 161 -4.06 -8.59 -0.42
C THR A 161 -5.31 -9.23 0.18
N GLU A 162 -5.99 -10.09 -0.60
CA GLU A 162 -7.21 -10.79 -0.21
C GLU A 162 -7.18 -12.26 -0.64
N ASN A 163 -7.94 -13.12 0.06
CA ASN A 163 -8.07 -14.53 -0.32
C ASN A 163 -8.85 -14.69 -1.62
N ASN A 164 -8.56 -15.78 -2.35
CA ASN A 164 -9.21 -16.12 -3.61
C ASN A 164 -9.17 -14.95 -4.63
N THR A 165 -8.00 -14.35 -4.78
CA THR A 165 -7.75 -13.30 -5.77
C THR A 165 -7.38 -13.96 -7.10
N LYS A 166 -8.21 -13.76 -8.12
CA LYS A 166 -7.95 -14.25 -9.47
C LYS A 166 -7.17 -13.21 -10.27
N ILE A 167 -6.02 -13.61 -10.82
CA ILE A 167 -5.15 -12.76 -11.61
C ILE A 167 -5.04 -13.32 -13.01
N THR A 168 -5.21 -12.47 -14.02
CA THR A 168 -5.02 -12.80 -15.44
C THR A 168 -3.87 -11.99 -15.99
N ILE A 169 -2.89 -12.69 -16.57
CA ILE A 169 -1.73 -12.11 -17.25
C ILE A 169 -1.90 -12.30 -18.75
N SER A 170 -1.75 -11.24 -19.52
CA SER A 170 -1.90 -11.25 -20.98
C SER A 170 -1.01 -10.20 -21.65
N ASN A 171 -1.12 -10.05 -22.97
CA ASN A 171 -0.34 -9.09 -23.76
C ASN A 171 1.19 -9.34 -23.71
N ILE A 172 1.59 -10.60 -23.51
CA ILE A 172 2.94 -11.10 -23.80
C ILE A 172 2.82 -11.90 -25.09
N PRO A 173 3.72 -11.75 -26.08
CA PRO A 173 3.66 -12.49 -27.32
C PRO A 173 3.62 -14.00 -27.10
N ASN A 174 2.71 -14.68 -27.78
CA ASN A 174 2.59 -16.15 -27.73
C ASN A 174 3.92 -16.79 -28.19
N GLY A 175 4.35 -17.83 -27.48
CA GLY A 175 5.63 -18.50 -27.74
C GLY A 175 6.83 -17.84 -27.05
N THR A 176 6.67 -16.73 -26.32
CA THR A 176 7.76 -16.16 -25.52
C THR A 176 8.22 -17.15 -24.45
N ILE A 177 9.51 -17.44 -24.43
CA ILE A 177 10.12 -18.35 -23.44
C ILE A 177 10.34 -17.57 -22.13
N LEU A 178 9.70 -18.01 -21.07
CA LEU A 178 9.86 -17.49 -19.72
C LEU A 178 11.18 -17.97 -19.11
N SER A 179 11.64 -17.30 -18.05
CA SER A 179 12.92 -17.63 -17.40
C SER A 179 12.97 -19.03 -16.77
N ASN A 180 11.82 -19.64 -16.48
CA ASN A 180 11.69 -21.02 -16.02
C ASN A 180 11.72 -22.05 -17.18
N GLY A 181 11.89 -21.62 -18.43
CA GLY A 181 11.93 -22.46 -19.62
C GLY A 181 10.57 -22.83 -20.21
N THR A 182 9.46 -22.40 -19.63
CA THR A 182 8.13 -22.61 -20.18
C THR A 182 7.81 -21.60 -21.28
N SER A 183 6.93 -21.97 -22.23
CA SER A 183 6.46 -21.08 -23.28
C SER A 183 5.15 -20.43 -22.86
N PHE A 184 5.08 -19.11 -22.95
CA PHE A 184 3.84 -18.36 -22.70
C PHE A 184 2.81 -18.62 -23.81
N THR A 185 1.57 -18.91 -23.43
CA THR A 185 0.53 -19.36 -24.37
C THR A 185 -0.53 -18.27 -24.66
N GLY A 186 -0.15 -17.00 -24.55
CA GLY A 186 -1.00 -15.84 -24.86
C GLY A 186 -1.79 -15.29 -23.66
N SER A 187 -2.16 -16.15 -22.71
CA SER A 187 -2.79 -15.76 -21.45
C SER A 187 -2.51 -16.79 -20.35
N GLU A 188 -2.36 -16.32 -19.12
CA GLU A 188 -2.19 -17.16 -17.94
C GLU A 188 -3.12 -16.65 -16.83
N THR A 189 -3.79 -17.56 -16.12
CA THR A 189 -4.65 -17.24 -14.97
C THR A 189 -4.15 -17.94 -13.73
N ILE A 190 -4.06 -17.20 -12.63
CA ILE A 190 -3.51 -17.65 -11.34
C ILE A 190 -4.47 -17.23 -10.25
N ASP A 191 -4.75 -18.13 -9.31
CA ASP A 191 -5.53 -17.85 -8.11
C ASP A 191 -4.57 -17.76 -6.91
N LEU A 192 -4.57 -16.61 -6.22
CA LEU A 192 -3.74 -16.35 -5.04
C LEU A 192 -4.62 -16.12 -3.81
N ASN A 193 -4.17 -16.61 -2.67
CA ASN A 193 -4.70 -16.22 -1.37
C ASN A 193 -3.99 -14.98 -0.83
N LYS A 194 -4.56 -14.37 0.19
CA LYS A 194 -3.95 -13.24 0.90
C LYS A 194 -2.50 -13.58 1.29
N ASN A 195 -1.59 -12.68 0.98
CA ASN A 195 -0.15 -12.79 1.24
C ASN A 195 0.61 -13.78 0.32
N GLU A 196 -0.05 -14.43 -0.60
CA GLU A 196 0.66 -15.18 -1.63
C GLU A 196 1.14 -14.24 -2.75
N SER A 197 2.29 -14.59 -3.33
CA SER A 197 2.95 -13.84 -4.38
C SER A 197 3.22 -14.72 -5.59
N TYR A 198 3.35 -14.07 -6.75
CA TYR A 198 3.72 -14.72 -8.01
C TYR A 198 4.70 -13.84 -8.76
N ILE A 199 5.71 -14.46 -9.41
CA ILE A 199 6.71 -13.75 -10.22
C ILE A 199 6.71 -14.35 -11.62
N LEU A 200 6.62 -13.49 -12.63
CA LEU A 200 6.87 -13.84 -14.03
C LEU A 200 8.11 -13.09 -14.52
N ALA A 201 9.01 -13.78 -15.19
CA ALA A 201 10.24 -13.18 -15.68
C ALA A 201 10.67 -13.74 -17.05
N ILE A 202 11.39 -12.92 -17.82
CA ILE A 202 11.88 -13.23 -19.16
C ILE A 202 13.36 -12.82 -19.24
N ASN A 203 14.20 -13.76 -19.66
CA ASN A 203 15.65 -13.57 -19.77
C ASN A 203 16.07 -12.91 -21.10
N GLY A 204 17.20 -12.23 -21.05
CA GLY A 204 17.91 -11.73 -22.21
C GLY A 204 17.14 -10.66 -23.00
N ASN A 205 17.41 -10.56 -24.28
CA ASN A 205 16.78 -9.58 -25.18
C ASN A 205 15.28 -9.83 -25.40
N ALA A 206 14.79 -11.05 -25.22
CA ALA A 206 13.37 -11.36 -25.19
C ALA A 206 12.63 -10.68 -24.01
N GLY A 207 13.36 -10.18 -23.01
CA GLY A 207 12.82 -9.43 -21.87
C GLY A 207 11.95 -8.24 -22.27
N SER A 208 12.24 -7.60 -23.41
CA SER A 208 11.41 -6.52 -23.95
C SER A 208 9.97 -6.93 -24.26
N ASN A 209 9.68 -8.23 -24.42
CA ASN A 209 8.32 -8.76 -24.60
C ASN A 209 7.45 -8.65 -23.35
N LEU A 210 8.06 -8.42 -22.19
CA LEU A 210 7.33 -8.19 -20.94
C LEU A 210 6.76 -6.76 -20.85
N ILE A 211 7.38 -5.80 -21.57
CA ILE A 211 6.95 -4.40 -21.51
C ILE A 211 5.57 -4.26 -22.15
N GLY A 212 4.62 -3.75 -21.38
CA GLY A 212 3.22 -3.64 -21.77
C GLY A 212 2.36 -4.84 -21.39
N ALA A 213 2.96 -5.90 -20.78
CA ALA A 213 2.18 -7.01 -20.24
C ALA A 213 1.05 -6.48 -19.35
N LEU A 214 -0.14 -7.03 -19.56
CA LEU A 214 -1.35 -6.67 -18.82
C LEU A 214 -1.53 -7.64 -17.66
N ILE A 215 -1.65 -7.08 -16.46
CA ILE A 215 -1.94 -7.81 -15.22
C ILE A 215 -3.28 -7.30 -14.71
N GLU A 216 -4.30 -8.15 -14.75
CA GLU A 216 -5.65 -7.84 -14.27
C GLU A 216 -6.03 -8.75 -13.11
N SER A 217 -6.80 -8.22 -12.17
CA SER A 217 -7.30 -8.99 -11.03
C SER A 217 -8.73 -8.58 -10.65
N ASP A 218 -9.46 -9.51 -10.06
CA ASP A 218 -10.80 -9.26 -9.55
C ASP A 218 -10.79 -8.48 -8.22
N LYS A 219 -9.68 -8.59 -7.45
CA LYS A 219 -9.43 -7.90 -6.18
C LYS A 219 -8.15 -7.07 -6.23
N ASN A 220 -7.96 -6.23 -5.22
CA ASN A 220 -6.75 -5.40 -5.17
C ASN A 220 -5.49 -6.26 -4.99
N ILE A 221 -4.50 -5.97 -5.80
CA ILE A 221 -3.13 -6.52 -5.75
C ILE A 221 -2.12 -5.40 -5.72
N VAL A 222 -0.88 -5.74 -5.41
CA VAL A 222 0.27 -4.85 -5.52
C VAL A 222 1.27 -5.45 -6.50
N VAL A 223 1.87 -4.60 -7.33
CA VAL A 223 2.77 -5.04 -8.42
C VAL A 223 4.09 -4.27 -8.36
N ASN A 224 5.22 -5.01 -8.37
CA ASN A 224 6.52 -4.47 -8.73
C ASN A 224 6.83 -4.85 -10.18
N SER A 225 7.50 -3.97 -10.91
CA SER A 225 7.92 -4.26 -12.29
C SER A 225 9.26 -3.63 -12.61
N GLY A 226 10.03 -4.26 -13.48
CA GLY A 226 11.32 -3.74 -13.92
C GLY A 226 12.31 -4.78 -14.41
N SER A 227 13.59 -4.48 -14.19
CA SER A 227 14.73 -5.26 -14.67
C SER A 227 15.71 -5.57 -13.55
N PHE A 228 16.21 -6.79 -13.52
CA PHE A 228 17.39 -7.17 -12.73
C PHE A 228 18.59 -7.34 -13.66
N GLY A 229 19.63 -6.54 -13.45
CA GLY A 229 20.77 -6.49 -14.34
C GLY A 229 20.42 -6.00 -15.76
N GLY A 230 19.37 -5.18 -15.90
CA GLY A 230 18.88 -4.69 -17.20
C GLY A 230 19.72 -3.60 -17.82
N THR A 231 19.49 -3.31 -19.10
CA THR A 231 20.13 -2.22 -19.83
C THR A 231 19.22 -1.61 -20.91
N ASN A 232 19.36 -0.30 -21.12
CA ASN A 232 18.78 0.40 -22.28
C ASN A 232 19.80 0.62 -23.40
N ASP A 233 21.05 0.24 -23.20
CA ASP A 233 22.09 0.35 -24.23
C ASP A 233 21.87 -0.72 -25.30
N PRO A 234 21.69 -0.35 -26.57
CA PRO A 234 21.55 -1.31 -27.66
C PRO A 234 22.88 -1.97 -28.07
N SER A 235 24.02 -1.46 -27.59
CA SER A 235 25.32 -2.02 -27.93
C SER A 235 25.50 -3.41 -27.30
N ASN A 236 26.22 -4.31 -28.03
CA ASN A 236 26.57 -5.62 -27.51
C ASN A 236 27.95 -5.63 -26.81
N SER A 237 28.44 -4.46 -26.41
CA SER A 237 29.74 -4.35 -25.74
C SER A 237 29.62 -4.73 -24.25
N ALA A 238 30.70 -5.31 -23.72
CA ALA A 238 30.79 -5.58 -22.27
C ALA A 238 30.70 -4.31 -21.39
N GLY A 239 30.91 -3.14 -22.01
CA GLY A 239 30.77 -1.82 -21.36
C GLY A 239 29.38 -1.21 -21.42
N ALA A 240 28.38 -1.90 -21.97
CA ALA A 240 27.00 -1.38 -22.10
C ALA A 240 26.30 -1.09 -20.79
N GLY A 241 26.87 -1.50 -19.67
CA GLY A 241 26.32 -1.31 -18.32
C GLY A 241 25.06 -2.14 -18.07
N ARG A 242 24.99 -2.74 -16.91
CA ARG A 242 23.79 -3.42 -16.39
C ARG A 242 23.51 -2.88 -15.01
N ASP A 243 22.26 -2.59 -14.72
CA ASP A 243 21.88 -2.12 -13.38
C ASP A 243 20.52 -2.68 -12.95
N LEU A 244 20.12 -2.36 -11.72
CA LEU A 244 18.83 -2.77 -11.16
C LEU A 244 17.84 -1.63 -11.38
N GLY A 245 16.91 -1.84 -12.29
CA GLY A 245 15.86 -0.86 -12.60
C GLY A 245 14.48 -1.43 -12.36
N PHE A 246 13.96 -1.28 -11.17
CA PHE A 246 12.62 -1.74 -10.80
C PHE A 246 11.98 -0.79 -9.77
N ASP A 247 10.65 -0.73 -9.79
CA ASP A 247 9.88 0.02 -8.81
C ASP A 247 8.52 -0.64 -8.58
N GLN A 248 7.82 -0.20 -7.54
CA GLN A 248 6.41 -0.48 -7.36
C GLN A 248 5.61 0.40 -8.31
N ILE A 249 4.64 -0.18 -9.00
CA ILE A 249 3.76 0.54 -9.94
C ILE A 249 2.35 0.70 -9.35
N VAL A 250 1.57 1.61 -9.90
CA VAL A 250 0.20 1.85 -9.48
C VAL A 250 -0.79 1.29 -10.49
N GLY A 251 -2.05 1.11 -10.08
CA GLY A 251 -3.12 0.67 -10.98
C GLY A 251 -3.50 1.72 -12.02
N ALA A 252 -4.18 1.28 -13.09
CA ALA A 252 -4.64 2.13 -14.19
C ALA A 252 -5.62 3.23 -13.75
N ASP A 253 -6.22 3.10 -12.58
CA ASP A 253 -7.07 4.11 -11.95
C ASP A 253 -6.30 5.32 -11.38
N LYS A 254 -4.95 5.25 -11.35
CA LYS A 254 -4.06 6.26 -10.76
C LYS A 254 -3.01 6.82 -11.71
N ILE A 255 -3.02 6.37 -12.95
CA ILE A 255 -2.20 6.99 -13.99
C ILE A 255 -2.91 8.22 -14.55
N GLY A 256 -2.20 9.04 -15.29
CA GLY A 256 -2.72 10.27 -15.90
C GLY A 256 -2.25 10.44 -17.34
N ASN A 257 -2.40 11.65 -17.84
CA ASN A 257 -2.07 12.01 -19.20
C ASN A 257 -1.07 13.17 -19.34
N GLU A 258 -0.54 13.69 -18.22
CA GLU A 258 0.49 14.74 -18.21
C GLU A 258 1.60 14.37 -17.25
N TYR A 259 2.85 14.45 -17.72
CA TYR A 259 4.05 14.02 -16.99
C TYR A 259 5.22 14.98 -17.24
N ILE A 260 6.07 15.14 -16.22
CA ILE A 260 7.34 15.86 -16.33
C ILE A 260 8.46 14.92 -15.92
N PHE A 261 9.49 14.81 -16.76
CA PHE A 261 10.68 14.02 -16.52
C PHE A 261 11.90 14.93 -16.47
N ILE A 262 12.79 14.68 -15.52
CA ILE A 262 14.03 15.43 -15.35
C ILE A 262 15.19 14.54 -15.73
N LYS A 263 16.00 14.97 -16.70
CA LYS A 263 17.16 14.24 -17.18
C LYS A 263 18.14 13.97 -16.04
N GLY A 264 18.68 12.77 -15.99
CA GLY A 264 19.78 12.43 -15.11
C GLY A 264 21.13 12.94 -15.65
N GLN A 265 22.20 12.26 -15.30
CA GLN A 265 23.57 12.60 -15.72
C GLN A 265 24.05 11.76 -16.92
N GLY A 266 23.15 10.96 -17.52
CA GLY A 266 23.47 10.03 -18.55
C GLY A 266 23.59 10.62 -19.95
N THR A 267 24.15 9.81 -20.84
CA THR A 267 24.14 10.09 -22.27
C THR A 267 22.74 9.93 -22.83
N ASP A 268 22.46 10.55 -23.97
CA ASP A 268 21.14 10.46 -24.63
C ASP A 268 20.72 9.00 -24.94
N VAL A 269 21.66 8.12 -25.11
CA VAL A 269 21.40 6.68 -25.34
C VAL A 269 20.86 6.00 -24.10
N LEU A 270 21.27 6.40 -22.90
CA LEU A 270 20.93 5.75 -21.64
C LEU A 270 19.75 6.39 -20.92
N GLU A 271 19.55 7.71 -21.12
CA GLU A 271 18.38 8.41 -20.58
C GLU A 271 17.14 8.03 -21.39
N ARG A 272 16.13 7.47 -20.73
CA ARG A 272 14.93 6.97 -21.39
C ARG A 272 13.65 7.36 -20.64
N VAL A 273 12.64 7.77 -21.41
CA VAL A 273 11.26 7.80 -20.97
C VAL A 273 10.54 6.66 -21.68
N LEU A 274 9.97 5.75 -20.91
CA LEU A 274 9.17 4.65 -21.41
C LEU A 274 7.70 4.95 -21.13
N LEU A 275 6.89 5.01 -22.18
CA LEU A 275 5.45 5.21 -22.13
C LEU A 275 4.77 3.92 -22.58
N VAL A 276 3.76 3.45 -21.84
CA VAL A 276 2.99 2.24 -22.17
C VAL A 276 1.51 2.59 -22.15
N ALA A 277 0.85 2.50 -23.31
CA ALA A 277 -0.56 2.82 -23.42
C ALA A 277 -1.44 1.77 -22.71
N ASP A 278 -2.47 2.22 -22.01
CA ASP A 278 -3.50 1.33 -21.47
C ASP A 278 -4.71 1.21 -22.41
N GLU A 279 -4.92 2.19 -23.26
CA GLU A 279 -6.02 2.26 -24.22
C GLU A 279 -5.51 2.42 -25.67
N ASP A 280 -6.32 1.94 -26.62
CA ASP A 280 -6.04 2.07 -28.06
C ASP A 280 -6.07 3.54 -28.50
N ASN A 281 -5.31 3.85 -29.57
CA ASN A 281 -5.23 5.17 -30.19
C ASN A 281 -4.83 6.28 -29.20
N THR A 282 -3.85 5.99 -28.34
CA THR A 282 -3.25 6.98 -27.44
C THR A 282 -2.21 7.79 -28.21
N GLU A 283 -2.48 9.07 -28.39
CA GLU A 283 -1.57 10.02 -29.04
C GLU A 283 -0.60 10.62 -28.01
N ILE A 284 0.66 10.84 -28.43
CA ILE A 284 1.74 11.33 -27.58
C ILE A 284 2.21 12.69 -28.11
N TYR A 285 2.27 13.68 -27.23
CA TYR A 285 2.73 15.03 -27.49
C TYR A 285 3.88 15.36 -26.54
N VAL A 286 4.92 16.07 -27.00
CA VAL A 286 6.08 16.43 -26.19
C VAL A 286 6.33 17.94 -26.24
N ASN A 287 6.82 18.48 -25.12
CA ASN A 287 7.29 19.86 -24.98
C ASN A 287 6.31 20.90 -25.52
N GLY A 288 5.02 20.70 -25.29
CA GLY A 288 3.95 21.64 -25.68
C GLY A 288 3.60 21.62 -27.17
N SER A 289 4.10 20.66 -27.96
CA SER A 289 3.73 20.50 -29.35
C SER A 289 2.22 20.26 -29.49
N THR A 290 1.59 20.86 -30.51
CA THR A 290 0.20 20.62 -30.90
C THR A 290 0.05 19.44 -31.86
N SER A 291 1.16 18.94 -32.42
CA SER A 291 1.18 17.76 -33.28
C SER A 291 1.68 16.56 -32.48
N SER A 292 0.97 15.45 -32.57
CA SER A 292 1.39 14.19 -31.96
C SER A 292 2.65 13.66 -32.66
N ILE A 293 3.58 13.12 -31.87
CA ILE A 293 4.79 12.48 -32.39
C ILE A 293 4.57 10.99 -32.67
N ALA A 294 3.55 10.39 -32.06
CA ALA A 294 3.18 8.99 -32.23
C ALA A 294 1.74 8.75 -31.78
N THR A 295 1.15 7.68 -32.29
CA THR A 295 -0.11 7.08 -31.80
C THR A 295 0.15 5.61 -31.54
N ILE A 296 -0.16 5.14 -30.34
CA ILE A 296 0.09 3.75 -29.91
C ILE A 296 -1.19 3.08 -29.42
N GLN A 297 -1.24 1.75 -29.54
CA GLN A 297 -2.36 0.93 -29.12
C GLN A 297 -2.15 0.41 -27.69
N ALA A 298 -3.22 -0.08 -27.06
CA ALA A 298 -3.17 -0.67 -25.72
C ALA A 298 -2.06 -1.72 -25.62
N GLY A 299 -1.21 -1.61 -24.58
CA GLY A 299 -0.06 -2.47 -24.35
C GLY A 299 1.16 -2.18 -25.23
N GLN A 300 1.05 -1.29 -26.23
CA GLN A 300 2.22 -0.85 -26.96
C GLN A 300 3.03 0.17 -26.17
N LYS A 301 4.34 0.14 -26.40
CA LYS A 301 5.27 1.09 -25.80
C LYS A 301 5.75 2.14 -26.81
N TYR A 302 6.06 3.32 -26.30
CA TYR A 302 6.84 4.34 -26.99
C TYR A 302 8.01 4.78 -26.12
N VAL A 303 9.16 5.00 -26.71
CA VAL A 303 10.39 5.34 -25.98
C VAL A 303 10.93 6.67 -26.49
N LEU A 304 11.11 7.61 -25.57
CA LEU A 304 11.82 8.86 -25.82
C LEU A 304 13.25 8.72 -25.24
N ASP A 305 14.25 9.08 -26.01
CA ASP A 305 15.64 9.11 -25.55
C ASP A 305 16.07 10.48 -25.03
N GLY A 306 17.31 10.60 -24.56
CA GLY A 306 17.84 11.81 -23.98
C GLY A 306 17.88 13.01 -24.92
N SER A 307 17.80 12.82 -26.25
CA SER A 307 17.78 13.91 -27.23
C SER A 307 16.46 14.71 -27.22
N HIS A 308 15.39 14.15 -26.65
CA HIS A 308 14.09 14.81 -26.51
C HIS A 308 14.03 15.78 -25.31
N PHE A 309 14.99 15.69 -24.38
CA PHE A 309 15.04 16.58 -23.24
C PHE A 309 15.55 17.97 -23.66
N LEU A 310 14.75 18.99 -23.41
CA LEU A 310 15.11 20.38 -23.61
C LEU A 310 15.37 21.03 -22.23
N ASN A 311 16.49 21.72 -22.06
CA ASN A 311 16.88 22.28 -20.76
C ASN A 311 16.88 21.23 -19.60
N ASN A 312 17.31 20.00 -19.90
CA ASN A 312 17.31 18.87 -18.96
C ASN A 312 15.92 18.45 -18.44
N ASN A 313 14.84 18.82 -19.12
CA ASN A 313 13.51 18.34 -18.79
C ASN A 313 12.70 18.02 -20.06
N ILE A 314 11.64 17.25 -19.88
CA ILE A 314 10.68 16.97 -20.93
C ILE A 314 9.27 16.94 -20.34
N PHE A 315 8.35 17.64 -20.96
CA PHE A 315 6.92 17.56 -20.70
C PHE A 315 6.27 16.63 -21.72
N VAL A 316 5.56 15.65 -21.23
CA VAL A 316 4.77 14.71 -22.04
C VAL A 316 3.30 14.89 -21.72
N LYS A 317 2.51 15.05 -22.78
CA LYS A 317 1.05 15.02 -22.72
C LYS A 317 0.54 13.92 -23.64
N THR A 318 -0.50 13.22 -23.23
CA THR A 318 -1.15 12.18 -24.05
C THR A 318 -2.64 12.42 -24.17
N SER A 319 -3.26 11.88 -25.22
CA SER A 319 -4.71 12.01 -25.42
C SER A 319 -5.54 11.17 -24.44
N LYS A 320 -4.91 10.15 -23.83
CA LYS A 320 -5.48 9.24 -22.83
C LYS A 320 -4.48 8.96 -21.73
N ASN A 321 -4.94 8.40 -20.61
CA ASN A 321 -4.06 8.02 -19.53
C ASN A 321 -3.04 6.95 -19.95
N ILE A 322 -1.81 7.06 -19.43
CA ILE A 322 -0.67 6.23 -19.85
C ILE A 322 0.19 5.86 -18.66
N PHE A 323 0.78 4.66 -18.68
CA PHE A 323 1.82 4.28 -17.71
C PHE A 323 3.15 4.91 -18.13
N ALA A 324 3.84 5.55 -17.20
CA ALA A 324 5.05 6.30 -17.45
C ALA A 324 6.19 5.85 -16.55
N TYR A 325 7.35 5.58 -17.16
CA TYR A 325 8.56 5.16 -16.49
C TYR A 325 9.73 6.02 -16.95
N GLN A 326 10.68 6.26 -16.06
CA GLN A 326 11.92 6.91 -16.40
C GLN A 326 13.10 6.02 -16.07
N SER A 327 14.03 5.87 -17.01
CA SER A 327 15.36 5.33 -16.78
C SER A 327 16.37 6.46 -16.78
N ILE A 328 17.05 6.62 -15.66
CA ILE A 328 18.17 7.56 -15.53
C ILE A 328 19.44 6.81 -15.83
N GLY A 329 20.24 7.35 -16.73
CA GLY A 329 21.49 6.74 -17.17
C GLY A 329 22.72 7.38 -16.53
N GLY A 330 23.83 6.69 -16.64
CA GLY A 330 25.16 7.17 -16.26
C GLY A 330 25.97 7.76 -17.42
N THR A 331 27.24 7.99 -17.16
CA THR A 331 28.21 8.51 -18.14
C THR A 331 28.76 7.38 -19.04
N ASN A 332 29.48 7.74 -20.12
CA ASN A 332 30.15 6.75 -20.97
C ASN A 332 31.19 5.90 -20.22
N SER A 333 31.81 6.43 -19.18
CA SER A 333 32.78 5.71 -18.35
C SER A 333 32.12 4.87 -17.26
N ASN A 334 30.92 5.23 -16.85
CA ASN A 334 30.10 4.54 -15.85
C ASN A 334 28.66 4.47 -16.37
N PRO A 335 28.34 3.54 -17.29
CA PRO A 335 27.05 3.46 -17.96
C PRO A 335 26.02 2.75 -17.06
N ASN A 336 25.89 3.22 -15.83
CA ASN A 336 24.90 2.79 -14.88
C ASN A 336 23.50 3.28 -15.27
N GLN A 337 22.48 2.57 -14.84
CA GLN A 337 21.09 2.83 -15.20
C GLN A 337 20.17 2.46 -14.05
N ASN A 338 19.05 3.18 -13.96
CA ASN A 338 17.96 2.86 -13.05
C ASN A 338 16.64 2.98 -13.80
N LEU A 339 15.59 2.40 -13.29
CA LEU A 339 14.22 2.58 -13.79
C LEU A 339 13.28 2.75 -12.60
N PHE A 340 12.41 3.73 -12.67
CA PHE A 340 11.35 3.93 -11.69
C PHE A 340 10.05 4.40 -12.36
N PHE A 341 8.94 4.16 -11.67
CA PHE A 341 7.62 4.62 -12.08
C PHE A 341 7.47 6.11 -11.79
N VAL A 342 6.95 6.87 -12.76
CA VAL A 342 6.77 8.31 -12.66
C VAL A 342 5.29 8.63 -12.41
N PRO A 343 4.95 9.42 -11.37
CA PRO A 343 3.59 9.84 -11.12
C PRO A 343 3.12 10.87 -12.15
N PRO A 344 1.82 10.89 -12.50
CA PRO A 344 1.27 11.95 -13.33
C PRO A 344 1.19 13.28 -12.59
N LEU A 345 1.11 14.39 -13.30
CA LEU A 345 0.73 15.65 -12.71
C LEU A 345 -0.70 15.55 -12.15
N ASN A 346 -0.84 15.85 -10.88
CA ASN A 346 -2.10 15.74 -10.17
C ASN A 346 -2.25 16.91 -9.20
N CYS A 347 -3.39 17.58 -9.24
CA CYS A 347 -3.68 18.74 -8.40
C CYS A 347 -3.77 18.43 -6.89
N SER A 348 -3.88 17.17 -6.49
CA SER A 348 -3.87 16.74 -5.08
C SER A 348 -2.51 16.23 -4.58
N THR A 349 -1.47 16.36 -5.38
CA THR A 349 -0.09 16.06 -4.94
C THR A 349 0.30 16.94 -3.75
N PRO A 350 0.93 16.37 -2.70
CA PRO A 350 1.28 17.11 -1.50
C PRO A 350 2.35 18.20 -1.75
N LYS A 351 2.37 19.20 -0.87
CA LYS A 351 3.36 20.27 -0.84
C LYS A 351 4.62 19.91 -0.04
N ILE A 352 4.59 18.78 0.63
CA ILE A 352 5.63 18.34 1.56
C ILE A 352 6.00 16.90 1.25
N VAL A 353 7.31 16.65 1.19
CA VAL A 353 7.92 15.34 1.31
C VAL A 353 8.83 15.40 2.52
N ASP A 354 8.43 14.80 3.60
CA ASP A 354 9.19 14.87 4.83
C ASP A 354 9.79 13.50 5.13
N ASN A 355 11.10 13.57 5.28
CA ASN A 355 12.03 12.56 5.70
C ASN A 355 12.26 11.42 4.69
N ILE A 356 13.02 11.70 3.61
CA ILE A 356 13.70 10.66 2.83
C ILE A 356 14.93 10.21 3.66
N PRO A 357 14.90 9.03 4.29
CA PRO A 357 15.91 8.69 5.30
C PRO A 357 17.21 8.26 4.66
N GLN A 358 18.34 8.70 5.21
CA GLN A 358 19.68 8.29 4.80
C GLN A 358 19.80 8.22 3.27
N ILE A 359 19.42 9.33 2.60
CA ILE A 359 19.22 9.38 1.15
C ILE A 359 20.44 8.93 0.34
N ASN A 360 21.64 9.04 0.92
CA ASN A 360 22.91 8.66 0.30
C ASN A 360 23.35 7.21 0.58
N LEU A 361 22.61 6.43 1.40
CA LEU A 361 23.12 5.14 1.86
C LEU A 361 22.30 3.95 1.31
N ILE A 362 23.02 2.89 0.92
CA ILE A 362 22.53 1.52 0.89
C ILE A 362 23.38 0.72 1.89
N GLY A 363 22.83 0.43 3.05
CA GLY A 363 23.59 -0.16 4.16
C GLY A 363 24.67 0.81 4.67
N SER A 364 25.93 0.44 4.49
CA SER A 364 27.09 1.28 4.80
C SER A 364 27.73 1.95 3.57
N ARG A 365 27.21 1.67 2.37
CA ARG A 365 27.76 2.19 1.12
C ARG A 365 27.20 3.55 0.80
N ASP A 366 28.09 4.51 0.52
CA ASP A 366 27.77 5.89 0.21
C ASP A 366 27.57 6.13 -1.28
N TYR A 367 26.64 7.01 -1.63
CA TYR A 367 26.31 7.39 -3.00
C TYR A 367 26.25 8.91 -3.14
N ASN A 368 26.68 9.43 -4.28
CA ASN A 368 26.46 10.82 -4.63
C ASN A 368 25.02 11.03 -5.07
N VAL A 369 24.27 11.86 -4.34
CA VAL A 369 22.83 11.99 -4.53
C VAL A 369 22.46 13.31 -5.18
N VAL A 370 21.55 13.22 -6.15
CA VAL A 370 20.82 14.33 -6.77
C VAL A 370 19.35 14.23 -6.38
N VAL A 371 18.77 15.33 -5.93
CA VAL A 371 17.34 15.49 -5.69
C VAL A 371 16.76 16.37 -6.78
N ASN A 372 15.76 15.88 -7.49
CA ASN A 372 15.00 16.61 -8.48
C ASN A 372 13.63 16.98 -7.89
N ILE A 373 13.29 18.26 -7.96
CA ILE A 373 12.03 18.80 -7.47
C ILE A 373 11.32 19.49 -8.61
N VAL A 374 10.12 19.03 -8.95
CA VAL A 374 9.22 19.72 -9.88
C VAL A 374 8.12 20.37 -9.06
N THR A 375 7.81 21.63 -9.33
CA THR A 375 6.75 22.38 -8.65
C THR A 375 6.18 23.45 -9.56
N GLU A 376 5.07 24.05 -9.16
CA GLU A 376 4.48 25.16 -9.92
C GLU A 376 5.38 26.40 -9.89
N THR A 377 5.34 27.17 -10.97
CA THR A 377 6.07 28.44 -11.10
C THR A 377 5.69 29.41 -9.98
N GLY A 378 6.69 30.04 -9.37
CA GLY A 378 6.52 30.96 -8.24
C GLY A 378 6.43 30.29 -6.87
N ALA A 379 6.60 28.97 -6.78
CA ALA A 379 6.69 28.29 -5.49
C ALA A 379 7.97 28.66 -4.74
N SER A 380 7.86 28.80 -3.42
CA SER A 380 9.01 28.84 -2.51
C SER A 380 9.28 27.44 -2.01
N VAL A 381 10.50 26.95 -2.18
CA VAL A 381 10.89 25.59 -1.82
C VAL A 381 12.02 25.62 -0.79
N LEU A 382 11.87 24.82 0.25
CA LEU A 382 12.86 24.58 1.30
C LEU A 382 13.33 23.12 1.24
N ILE A 383 14.62 22.91 1.43
CA ILE A 383 15.22 21.59 1.69
C ILE A 383 15.86 21.64 3.07
N ASN A 384 15.45 20.76 3.97
CA ASN A 384 15.89 20.74 5.37
C ASN A 384 15.77 22.13 6.02
N GLU A 385 14.60 22.77 5.87
CA GLU A 385 14.25 24.11 6.36
C GLU A 385 15.10 25.24 5.74
N THR A 386 15.95 24.96 4.75
CA THR A 386 16.81 25.96 4.09
C THR A 386 16.28 26.25 2.68
N PRO A 387 16.11 27.53 2.28
CA PRO A 387 15.71 27.88 0.92
C PRO A 387 16.67 27.31 -0.13
N ILE A 388 16.14 26.82 -1.24
CA ILE A 388 16.95 26.35 -2.38
C ILE A 388 17.73 27.53 -2.96
N SER A 389 19.05 27.33 -3.13
CA SER A 389 19.95 28.35 -3.69
C SER A 389 20.10 28.27 -5.21
N VAL A 390 19.77 27.15 -5.83
CA VAL A 390 19.84 26.98 -7.29
C VAL A 390 18.65 27.64 -7.96
N PRO A 391 18.82 28.27 -9.14
CA PRO A 391 17.71 28.90 -9.85
C PRO A 391 16.74 27.84 -10.40
N PRO A 392 15.42 28.14 -10.51
CA PRO A 392 14.46 27.29 -11.17
C PRO A 392 14.72 27.21 -12.68
N ILE A 393 14.54 26.02 -13.23
CA ILE A 393 14.59 25.76 -14.66
C ILE A 393 13.14 25.60 -15.17
N PRO A 394 12.68 26.47 -16.09
CA PRO A 394 11.34 26.34 -16.66
C PRO A 394 11.15 24.99 -17.36
N ILE A 395 9.97 24.40 -17.23
CA ILE A 395 9.62 23.20 -17.95
C ILE A 395 9.30 23.55 -19.42
N SER A 396 10.02 22.91 -20.32
CA SER A 396 9.84 23.08 -21.76
C SER A 396 8.43 22.67 -22.17
N GLY A 397 7.65 23.59 -22.74
CA GLY A 397 6.28 23.36 -23.18
C GLY A 397 5.21 23.38 -22.07
N ASN A 398 5.58 23.62 -20.81
CA ASN A 398 4.62 23.82 -19.72
C ASN A 398 5.12 24.91 -18.75
N PRO A 399 4.89 26.19 -19.03
CA PRO A 399 5.42 27.31 -18.23
C PRO A 399 4.82 27.41 -16.81
N ASN A 400 3.78 26.63 -16.52
CA ASN A 400 3.18 26.57 -15.19
C ASN A 400 4.08 25.86 -14.18
N PHE A 401 5.10 25.13 -14.65
CA PHE A 401 6.00 24.35 -13.80
C PHE A 401 7.46 24.72 -14.02
N VAL A 402 8.23 24.51 -12.95
CA VAL A 402 9.70 24.62 -12.92
C VAL A 402 10.30 23.39 -12.26
N ASN A 403 11.56 23.10 -12.55
CA ASN A 403 12.32 22.10 -11.81
C ASN A 403 13.57 22.70 -11.15
N TYR A 404 13.98 22.04 -10.09
CA TYR A 404 15.26 22.23 -9.43
C TYR A 404 16.00 20.88 -9.41
N SER A 405 17.31 20.89 -9.68
CA SER A 405 18.19 19.73 -9.49
C SER A 405 19.29 20.10 -8.54
N VAL A 406 19.33 19.50 -7.38
CA VAL A 406 20.23 19.85 -6.28
C VAL A 406 21.07 18.65 -5.89
N ASN A 407 22.38 18.84 -5.79
CA ASN A 407 23.36 17.80 -5.53
C ASN A 407 23.88 17.85 -4.10
N GLY A 408 24.54 16.77 -3.65
CA GLY A 408 25.36 16.76 -2.46
C GLY A 408 24.61 16.53 -1.16
N PHE A 409 23.53 15.74 -1.20
CA PHE A 409 22.77 15.39 -0.01
C PHE A 409 23.32 14.18 0.73
N PHE A 410 23.35 14.30 2.05
CA PHE A 410 23.72 13.26 2.99
C PHE A 410 22.69 13.19 4.11
N GLY A 411 22.46 11.97 4.63
CA GLY A 411 21.52 11.75 5.73
C GLY A 411 20.07 11.93 5.30
N ASP A 412 19.27 12.49 6.17
CA ASP A 412 17.82 12.62 5.98
C ASP A 412 17.50 13.90 5.22
N VAL A 413 16.57 13.81 4.27
CA VAL A 413 16.16 14.96 3.45
C VAL A 413 14.66 15.19 3.55
N ALA A 414 14.27 16.41 3.89
CA ALA A 414 12.90 16.89 3.92
C ALA A 414 12.72 18.05 2.93
N ILE A 415 11.62 18.04 2.18
CA ILE A 415 11.29 19.09 1.21
C ILE A 415 9.94 19.70 1.58
N LYS A 416 9.88 21.02 1.65
CA LYS A 416 8.63 21.79 1.80
C LYS A 416 8.49 22.79 0.67
N SER A 417 7.27 22.99 0.23
CA SER A 417 6.95 23.99 -0.80
C SER A 417 5.65 24.72 -0.48
N THR A 418 5.50 25.91 -1.00
CA THR A 418 4.22 26.64 -0.98
C THR A 418 3.22 26.12 -2.00
N LYS A 419 3.68 25.30 -2.95
CA LYS A 419 2.89 24.64 -4.00
C LYS A 419 3.16 23.14 -4.01
N GLN A 420 2.43 22.40 -4.81
CA GLN A 420 2.63 20.97 -4.99
C GLN A 420 4.06 20.63 -5.40
N VAL A 421 4.58 19.50 -4.91
CA VAL A 421 5.93 19.03 -5.24
C VAL A 421 5.94 17.59 -5.73
N TYR A 422 6.69 17.36 -6.79
CA TYR A 422 7.03 16.04 -7.32
C TYR A 422 8.53 15.86 -7.08
N VAL A 423 8.88 14.96 -6.18
CA VAL A 423 10.25 14.76 -5.73
C VAL A 423 10.74 13.39 -6.17
N SER A 424 11.77 13.41 -7.01
CA SER A 424 12.55 12.22 -7.32
C SER A 424 14.00 12.41 -6.88
N TYR A 425 14.69 11.32 -6.69
CA TYR A 425 16.12 11.33 -6.40
C TYR A 425 16.82 10.18 -7.11
N PHE A 426 18.10 10.32 -7.31
CA PHE A 426 18.99 9.23 -7.67
C PHE A 426 20.35 9.38 -7.03
N GLY A 427 20.94 8.25 -6.67
CA GLY A 427 22.29 8.17 -6.12
C GLY A 427 23.19 7.36 -7.01
N THR A 428 24.44 7.78 -7.17
CA THR A 428 25.45 7.09 -8.00
C THR A 428 26.70 6.78 -7.20
N ASN A 429 27.26 5.58 -7.39
CA ASN A 429 28.59 5.21 -6.90
C ASN A 429 29.26 4.31 -7.94
N GLY A 430 30.21 4.85 -8.69
CA GLY A 430 30.80 4.17 -9.83
C GLY A 430 29.73 3.79 -10.85
N ALA A 431 29.61 2.51 -11.16
CA ALA A 431 28.63 1.96 -12.10
C ALA A 431 27.24 1.73 -11.49
N ALA A 432 27.08 1.84 -10.19
CA ALA A 432 25.82 1.56 -9.52
C ALA A 432 24.93 2.80 -9.42
N THR A 433 23.63 2.66 -9.73
CA THR A 433 22.63 3.72 -9.59
C THR A 433 21.37 3.21 -8.93
N TYR A 434 20.82 3.97 -8.00
CA TYR A 434 19.49 3.74 -7.45
C TYR A 434 18.70 5.05 -7.38
N GLY A 435 17.39 4.95 -7.29
CA GLY A 435 16.54 6.14 -7.19
C GLY A 435 15.07 5.80 -7.17
N GLY A 436 14.24 6.83 -7.19
CA GLY A 436 12.79 6.69 -7.21
C GLY A 436 12.05 7.99 -6.98
N TYR A 437 10.73 7.93 -7.02
CA TYR A 437 9.83 9.03 -6.68
C TYR A 437 9.29 8.88 -5.26
N TYR A 438 9.46 9.92 -4.43
CA TYR A 438 8.96 10.00 -3.05
C TYR A 438 7.64 10.77 -2.89
N SER A 439 7.15 11.38 -3.96
CA SER A 439 5.86 12.08 -3.96
C SER A 439 5.20 11.99 -5.34
N GLY A 440 4.03 12.61 -5.46
CA GLY A 440 3.29 12.66 -6.73
C GLY A 440 1.97 11.89 -6.67
N PHE A 441 1.72 11.18 -5.57
CA PHE A 441 0.43 10.57 -5.29
C PHE A 441 -0.24 11.28 -4.13
N ASP A 442 -1.55 11.29 -4.17
CA ASP A 442 -2.39 11.95 -3.18
C ASP A 442 -2.19 11.38 -1.77
N ILE A 443 -2.48 12.18 -0.75
CA ILE A 443 -2.43 11.78 0.66
C ILE A 443 -3.86 11.65 1.18
N LYS A 444 -4.18 10.50 1.76
CA LYS A 444 -5.43 10.25 2.47
C LYS A 444 -5.49 11.13 3.72
N PRO A 445 -6.60 11.86 3.99
CA PRO A 445 -6.73 12.59 5.24
C PRO A 445 -6.72 11.64 6.43
N GLU A 446 -5.91 11.94 7.43
CA GLU A 446 -5.92 11.23 8.70
C GLU A 446 -6.95 11.82 9.64
N LEU A 447 -7.59 10.96 10.41
CA LEU A 447 -8.43 11.34 11.52
C LEU A 447 -7.73 11.02 12.83
N SER A 448 -7.69 11.99 13.71
CA SER A 448 -7.35 11.82 15.12
C SER A 448 -8.59 11.95 15.98
N ILE A 449 -8.54 11.35 17.14
CA ILE A 449 -9.60 11.42 18.16
C ILE A 449 -9.03 12.21 19.33
N GLU A 450 -9.72 13.25 19.72
CA GLU A 450 -9.47 13.98 20.95
C GLU A 450 -10.62 13.70 21.91
N ASN A 451 -10.32 13.20 23.10
CA ASN A 451 -11.33 13.00 24.13
C ASN A 451 -11.56 14.32 24.88
N SER A 452 -12.81 14.70 25.04
CA SER A 452 -13.20 15.95 25.71
C SER A 452 -13.33 15.81 27.23
N THR A 453 -13.34 14.57 27.74
CA THR A 453 -13.47 14.24 29.17
C THR A 453 -12.44 13.19 29.60
N SER A 454 -12.36 12.88 30.89
CA SER A 454 -11.50 11.83 31.44
C SER A 454 -11.97 10.40 31.13
N ILE A 455 -13.16 10.22 30.59
CA ILE A 455 -13.70 8.92 30.19
C ILE A 455 -12.92 8.42 28.97
N SER A 456 -12.38 7.24 29.04
CA SER A 456 -11.67 6.60 27.92
C SER A 456 -12.66 5.98 26.95
N GLY A 457 -12.49 6.22 25.64
CA GLY A 457 -13.28 5.57 24.60
C GLY A 457 -13.76 6.50 23.50
N ASN A 458 -14.15 5.90 22.38
CA ASN A 458 -14.69 6.59 21.20
C ASN A 458 -16.21 6.68 21.28
N CYS A 459 -16.73 7.36 22.29
CA CYS A 459 -18.17 7.44 22.53
C CYS A 459 -18.67 8.87 22.46
N ILE A 460 -19.98 9.02 22.15
CA ILE A 460 -20.67 10.31 21.99
C ILE A 460 -20.61 11.08 23.30
N SER A 461 -20.53 12.40 23.18
CA SER A 461 -20.22 13.44 24.16
C SER A 461 -18.74 13.54 24.55
N ASN A 462 -17.95 12.49 24.45
CA ASN A 462 -16.53 12.47 24.81
C ASN A 462 -15.59 12.66 23.61
N VAL A 463 -16.05 12.39 22.40
CA VAL A 463 -15.23 12.35 21.18
C VAL A 463 -15.32 13.65 20.40
N VAL A 464 -14.16 14.18 20.01
CA VAL A 464 -13.99 15.15 18.93
C VAL A 464 -13.11 14.53 17.86
N LEU A 465 -13.64 14.39 16.66
CA LEU A 465 -12.89 13.96 15.49
C LEU A 465 -12.19 15.17 14.88
N LYS A 466 -10.93 14.99 14.49
CA LYS A 466 -10.10 16.06 13.96
C LYS A 466 -9.26 15.57 12.80
N THR A 467 -9.11 16.40 11.78
CA THR A 467 -8.12 16.25 10.72
C THR A 467 -7.20 17.46 10.69
N GLU A 468 -5.98 17.30 10.17
CA GLU A 468 -5.04 18.41 10.07
C GLU A 468 -5.61 19.55 9.21
N PRO A 469 -5.58 20.80 9.71
CA PRO A 469 -6.08 21.94 8.97
C PRO A 469 -5.10 22.31 7.83
N ASP A 470 -5.65 22.57 6.66
CA ASP A 470 -4.91 23.15 5.53
C ASP A 470 -5.84 24.10 4.77
N THR A 471 -5.35 25.29 4.45
CA THR A 471 -6.13 26.36 3.82
C THR A 471 -6.51 26.08 2.37
N ASP A 472 -5.82 25.14 1.73
CA ASP A 472 -6.09 24.76 0.34
C ASP A 472 -7.23 23.74 0.22
N TYR A 473 -7.65 23.17 1.33
CA TYR A 473 -8.66 22.12 1.34
C TYR A 473 -10.00 22.61 1.90
N THR A 474 -11.05 22.04 1.35
CA THR A 474 -12.38 22.03 1.94
C THR A 474 -12.67 20.67 2.55
N TYR A 475 -13.42 20.64 3.61
CA TYR A 475 -13.79 19.43 4.34
C TYR A 475 -15.29 19.21 4.28
N GLN A 476 -15.71 17.96 4.33
CA GLN A 476 -17.09 17.54 4.49
C GLN A 476 -17.13 16.28 5.34
N TRP A 477 -17.72 16.35 6.51
CA TRP A 477 -17.91 15.20 7.37
C TRP A 477 -19.05 14.31 6.88
N MET A 478 -18.90 13.01 7.10
CA MET A 478 -19.84 11.97 6.69
C MET A 478 -20.10 11.01 7.84
N ASN A 479 -21.34 10.52 7.95
CA ASN A 479 -21.72 9.41 8.82
C ASN A 479 -22.30 8.28 7.95
N ASN A 480 -21.80 7.05 8.10
CA ASN A 480 -22.20 5.87 7.32
C ASN A 480 -22.18 6.10 5.80
N GLY A 481 -21.24 6.94 5.31
CA GLY A 481 -21.08 7.26 3.89
C GLY A 481 -22.01 8.35 3.36
N VAL A 482 -22.78 9.02 4.23
CA VAL A 482 -23.68 10.13 3.88
C VAL A 482 -23.11 11.45 4.42
N ASP A 483 -23.09 12.49 3.58
CA ASP A 483 -22.61 13.82 3.95
C ASP A 483 -23.50 14.41 5.07
N ILE A 484 -22.84 14.92 6.13
CA ILE A 484 -23.51 15.65 7.23
C ILE A 484 -23.58 17.11 6.81
N ILE A 485 -24.76 17.57 6.46
CA ILE A 485 -24.97 18.89 5.86
C ILE A 485 -24.47 20.01 6.81
N GLY A 486 -23.59 20.87 6.28
CA GLY A 486 -23.04 22.02 7.00
C GLY A 486 -21.78 21.73 7.82
N GLU A 487 -21.40 20.48 7.97
CA GLU A 487 -20.21 20.09 8.75
C GLU A 487 -18.96 20.09 7.87
N THR A 488 -18.32 21.27 7.79
CA THR A 488 -17.19 21.54 6.87
C THR A 488 -15.93 22.04 7.59
N ALA A 489 -15.90 22.05 8.91
CA ALA A 489 -14.71 22.37 9.70
C ALA A 489 -13.69 21.20 9.69
N ASN A 490 -12.44 21.47 10.04
CA ASN A 490 -11.44 20.41 10.24
C ASN A 490 -11.62 19.61 11.53
N THR A 491 -12.59 19.99 12.37
CA THR A 491 -13.01 19.27 13.58
C THR A 491 -14.51 19.00 13.55
N PHE A 492 -14.91 17.88 14.14
CA PHE A 492 -16.34 17.51 14.20
C PHE A 492 -16.62 16.78 15.52
N LYS A 493 -17.75 17.09 16.14
CA LYS A 493 -18.25 16.40 17.33
C LYS A 493 -19.44 15.52 16.95
N PRO A 494 -19.30 14.19 16.98
CA PRO A 494 -20.39 13.26 16.70
C PRO A 494 -21.61 13.46 17.62
N LEU A 495 -22.81 13.38 17.06
CA LEU A 495 -24.07 13.49 17.78
C LEU A 495 -24.92 12.20 17.73
N SER A 496 -24.51 11.23 16.95
CA SER A 496 -25.19 9.94 16.80
C SER A 496 -24.17 8.83 16.53
N PRO A 497 -24.46 7.57 16.90
CA PRO A 497 -23.58 6.45 16.55
C PRO A 497 -23.41 6.27 15.05
N GLY A 498 -22.25 5.74 14.64
CA GLY A 498 -21.99 5.43 13.24
C GLY A 498 -20.52 5.36 12.87
N TYR A 499 -20.27 5.20 11.58
CA TYR A 499 -18.93 5.21 11.01
C TYR A 499 -18.66 6.57 10.38
N TYR A 500 -17.78 7.33 11.00
CA TYR A 500 -17.44 8.69 10.58
C TYR A 500 -16.23 8.73 9.68
N GLN A 501 -16.30 9.60 8.67
CA GLN A 501 -15.22 9.90 7.72
C GLN A 501 -15.21 11.41 7.43
N VAL A 502 -14.07 11.94 7.03
CA VAL A 502 -13.97 13.26 6.41
C VAL A 502 -13.61 13.11 4.93
N LYS A 503 -14.34 13.81 4.10
CA LYS A 503 -14.01 14.03 2.70
C LYS A 503 -13.23 15.33 2.58
N ARG A 504 -12.02 15.27 2.06
CA ARG A 504 -11.15 16.41 1.80
C ARG A 504 -11.07 16.67 0.31
N SER A 505 -11.30 17.91 -0.11
CA SER A 505 -11.28 18.29 -1.53
C SER A 505 -10.49 19.58 -1.72
N ILE A 506 -9.83 19.70 -2.87
CA ILE A 506 -9.21 20.96 -3.31
C ILE A 506 -10.19 21.64 -4.26
N PRO A 507 -10.63 22.89 -4.02
CA PRO A 507 -11.66 23.56 -4.83
C PRO A 507 -11.35 23.64 -6.33
N SER A 508 -10.07 23.74 -6.70
CA SER A 508 -9.60 23.77 -8.10
C SER A 508 -9.41 22.39 -8.72
N CYS A 509 -9.67 21.32 -7.96
CA CYS A 509 -9.39 19.93 -8.31
C CYS A 509 -10.70 19.12 -8.36
N SER A 510 -10.91 18.34 -9.38
CA SER A 510 -12.09 17.48 -9.48
C SER A 510 -12.04 16.25 -8.55
N THR A 511 -10.91 16.01 -7.87
CA THR A 511 -10.69 14.87 -6.99
C THR A 511 -10.96 15.20 -5.54
N SER A 512 -11.47 14.23 -4.80
CA SER A 512 -11.67 14.32 -3.35
C SER A 512 -11.19 13.04 -2.68
N ASN A 513 -10.70 13.17 -1.45
CA ASN A 513 -10.13 12.09 -0.66
C ASN A 513 -10.94 11.83 0.59
N LEU A 514 -11.18 10.55 0.88
CA LEU A 514 -11.87 10.12 2.09
C LEU A 514 -10.88 9.57 3.12
N SER A 515 -11.08 9.93 4.38
CA SER A 515 -10.37 9.31 5.51
C SER A 515 -10.77 7.85 5.70
N ASP A 516 -10.06 7.15 6.60
CA ASP A 516 -10.56 5.91 7.16
C ASP A 516 -11.86 6.14 7.94
N LYS A 517 -12.63 5.06 8.11
CA LYS A 517 -13.82 5.07 8.93
C LYS A 517 -13.44 4.93 10.40
N ILE A 518 -13.94 5.84 11.23
CA ILE A 518 -13.83 5.72 12.68
C ILE A 518 -15.20 5.33 13.23
N PRO A 519 -15.33 4.20 13.92
CA PRO A 519 -16.56 3.85 14.63
C PRO A 519 -16.71 4.75 15.86
N VAL A 520 -17.89 5.29 16.07
CA VAL A 520 -18.28 6.03 17.27
C VAL A 520 -19.59 5.43 17.76
N SER A 521 -19.64 5.08 19.04
CA SER A 521 -20.82 4.54 19.73
C SER A 521 -21.40 5.55 20.73
N ASN A 522 -22.52 5.23 21.33
CA ASN A 522 -22.92 5.89 22.58
C ASN A 522 -21.93 5.49 23.67
N CYS A 523 -21.70 6.39 24.62
CA CYS A 523 -20.98 5.98 25.83
C CYS A 523 -21.78 4.90 26.55
N PRO A 524 -21.09 3.94 27.19
CA PRO A 524 -21.73 3.03 28.13
C PRO A 524 -22.56 3.84 29.16
N ALA A 525 -23.58 3.23 29.69
CA ALA A 525 -24.31 3.80 30.81
C ALA A 525 -23.34 3.98 32.01
N ASP A 526 -23.64 4.93 32.87
CA ASP A 526 -22.97 5.24 34.14
C ASP A 526 -24.12 5.71 35.05
N ASP A 527 -24.83 4.71 35.62
CA ASP A 527 -26.11 4.92 36.25
C ASP A 527 -25.97 5.61 37.61
N ASP A 528 -24.85 5.48 38.28
CA ASP A 528 -24.54 6.11 39.56
C ASP A 528 -23.72 7.40 39.45
N ILE A 529 -23.25 7.72 38.23
CA ILE A 529 -22.54 8.97 37.87
C ILE A 529 -21.20 9.12 38.63
N ASP A 530 -20.51 8.03 38.89
CA ASP A 530 -19.20 8.04 39.54
C ASP A 530 -18.03 8.20 38.56
N LEU A 531 -18.29 8.24 37.24
CA LEU A 531 -17.36 8.33 36.11
C LEU A 531 -16.68 6.98 35.76
N VAL A 532 -17.15 5.89 36.30
CA VAL A 532 -16.81 4.55 35.87
C VAL A 532 -17.99 3.98 35.10
N PRO A 533 -17.87 3.69 33.80
CA PRO A 533 -18.98 3.11 33.04
C PRO A 533 -19.44 1.76 33.58
N ASP A 534 -20.74 1.51 33.56
CA ASP A 534 -21.41 0.32 34.09
C ASP A 534 -20.78 -1.01 33.65
N ASP A 535 -20.20 -1.05 32.44
CA ASP A 535 -19.58 -2.26 31.86
C ASP A 535 -18.18 -2.61 32.44
N ILE A 536 -17.58 -1.66 33.17
CA ILE A 536 -16.29 -1.85 33.86
C ILE A 536 -16.36 -1.49 35.36
N ASP A 537 -17.53 -1.09 35.83
CA ASP A 537 -17.77 -0.75 37.21
C ASP A 537 -17.83 -1.99 38.09
N LEU A 538 -17.13 -1.94 39.21
CA LEU A 538 -17.10 -3.02 40.20
C LEU A 538 -18.20 -2.91 41.22
N ASP A 539 -18.86 -1.74 41.35
CA ASP A 539 -19.90 -1.41 42.29
C ASP A 539 -20.92 -0.47 41.60
N PHE A 540 -21.80 -1.09 40.81
CA PHE A 540 -22.67 -0.49 39.80
C PHE A 540 -23.65 0.56 40.30
N ASP A 541 -23.94 0.57 41.60
CA ASP A 541 -24.84 1.52 42.24
C ASP A 541 -24.18 2.26 43.41
N ASN A 542 -22.86 2.11 43.59
CA ASN A 542 -22.02 2.76 44.60
C ASN A 542 -22.56 2.59 46.05
N ASP A 543 -23.17 1.44 46.33
CA ASP A 543 -23.70 1.17 47.68
C ASP A 543 -22.63 0.59 48.62
N GLY A 544 -21.41 0.34 48.10
CA GLY A 544 -20.24 -0.19 48.84
C GLY A 544 -20.18 -1.71 48.82
N ILE A 545 -21.03 -2.38 48.05
CA ILE A 545 -20.99 -3.82 47.81
C ILE A 545 -20.65 -4.04 46.36
N THR A 546 -19.55 -4.75 46.09
CA THR A 546 -19.15 -4.93 44.66
C THR A 546 -20.14 -5.79 43.90
N ASN A 547 -20.31 -5.53 42.58
CA ASN A 547 -21.19 -6.30 41.68
C ASN A 547 -20.95 -7.82 41.77
N CYS A 548 -19.71 -8.26 42.07
CA CYS A 548 -19.40 -9.67 42.20
C CYS A 548 -19.87 -10.25 43.57
N GLU A 549 -20.06 -9.41 44.59
CA GLU A 549 -20.64 -9.80 45.85
C GLU A 549 -22.15 -9.72 45.82
N GLU A 550 -22.72 -8.80 45.07
CA GLU A 550 -24.14 -8.72 44.75
C GLU A 550 -24.54 -9.76 43.70
N SER A 551 -23.65 -10.05 42.76
CA SER A 551 -23.77 -11.15 41.80
C SER A 551 -23.44 -12.47 42.48
N PHE A 552 -23.66 -13.58 41.81
CA PHE A 552 -23.35 -14.90 42.38
C PHE A 552 -21.89 -15.31 42.20
N GLY A 553 -20.97 -14.37 41.88
CA GLY A 553 -19.56 -14.61 41.62
C GLY A 553 -19.35 -15.70 40.57
N ASN A 554 -18.38 -16.57 40.80
CA ASN A 554 -18.12 -17.74 39.95
C ASN A 554 -19.00 -18.95 40.29
N ALA A 555 -20.23 -18.74 40.75
CA ALA A 555 -21.11 -19.84 41.12
C ALA A 555 -21.50 -20.64 39.87
N ALA A 556 -21.20 -21.93 39.88
CA ALA A 556 -21.63 -22.81 38.81
C ALA A 556 -23.16 -22.96 38.80
N LEU A 557 -23.76 -22.96 37.61
CA LEU A 557 -25.18 -23.19 37.43
C LEU A 557 -25.49 -24.67 37.61
N ASP A 558 -26.55 -25.00 38.36
CA ASP A 558 -27.08 -26.36 38.40
C ASP A 558 -27.94 -26.61 37.14
N LEU A 559 -27.34 -27.22 36.15
CA LEU A 559 -27.98 -27.50 34.86
C LEU A 559 -28.95 -28.68 34.93
N THR A 560 -29.04 -29.40 36.07
CA THR A 560 -30.03 -30.47 36.27
C THR A 560 -31.42 -29.95 36.64
N THR A 561 -31.52 -28.63 36.90
CA THR A 561 -32.79 -27.96 37.17
C THR A 561 -33.12 -26.97 36.06
N THR A 562 -34.38 -26.65 35.88
CA THR A 562 -34.83 -25.67 34.86
C THR A 562 -35.11 -24.29 35.46
N THR A 563 -34.98 -24.16 36.75
CA THR A 563 -35.20 -22.90 37.46
C THR A 563 -34.11 -22.65 38.50
N ILE A 564 -33.42 -21.51 38.37
CA ILE A 564 -32.42 -21.06 39.30
C ILE A 564 -32.97 -19.87 40.07
N ASN A 565 -33.17 -20.06 41.35
CA ASN A 565 -33.64 -18.99 42.27
C ASN A 565 -32.47 -18.50 43.11
N LYS A 566 -32.26 -17.20 43.09
CA LYS A 566 -31.28 -16.48 43.89
C LYS A 566 -31.98 -15.35 44.63
N ASN A 567 -31.29 -14.78 45.60
CA ASN A 567 -31.90 -13.74 46.47
C ASN A 567 -32.47 -12.56 45.70
N THR A 568 -31.84 -12.19 44.58
CA THR A 568 -32.20 -11.00 43.80
C THR A 568 -32.96 -11.30 42.52
N TYR A 569 -32.86 -12.54 41.97
CA TYR A 569 -33.53 -12.87 40.72
C TYR A 569 -33.88 -14.35 40.55
N SER A 570 -34.74 -14.64 39.60
CA SER A 570 -35.14 -15.99 39.21
C SER A 570 -34.93 -16.16 37.69
N ASN A 571 -34.31 -17.24 37.29
CA ASN A 571 -34.05 -17.58 35.90
C ASN A 571 -34.60 -18.97 35.59
N THR A 572 -35.02 -19.16 34.33
CA THR A 572 -35.42 -20.45 33.79
C THR A 572 -34.59 -20.74 32.58
N TYR A 573 -34.28 -22.02 32.36
CA TYR A 573 -33.62 -22.46 31.15
C TYR A 573 -34.24 -23.75 30.65
N SER A 574 -34.08 -24.04 29.35
CA SER A 574 -34.48 -25.28 28.72
C SER A 574 -33.41 -25.79 27.78
N SER A 575 -33.22 -27.05 27.72
CA SER A 575 -32.40 -27.69 26.69
C SER A 575 -33.26 -28.08 25.50
N ASN A 576 -32.78 -27.79 24.30
CA ASN A 576 -33.42 -28.24 23.06
C ASN A 576 -32.36 -28.97 22.21
N THR A 577 -32.55 -30.29 22.09
CA THR A 577 -31.72 -31.10 21.24
C THR A 577 -32.39 -31.26 19.88
N THR A 578 -31.97 -30.40 18.93
CA THR A 578 -32.39 -30.56 17.53
C THR A 578 -31.49 -31.56 16.87
N LYS A 579 -32.03 -32.69 16.55
CA LYS A 579 -31.34 -33.78 15.87
C LYS A 579 -31.47 -33.59 14.37
N ILE A 580 -30.38 -33.32 13.69
CA ILE A 580 -30.33 -33.51 12.24
C ILE A 580 -30.30 -35.03 11.98
N PRO A 581 -31.01 -35.54 10.97
CA PRO A 581 -31.12 -36.97 10.74
C PRO A 581 -29.76 -37.66 10.75
N THR A 582 -29.54 -38.49 11.72
CA THR A 582 -28.32 -39.27 11.93
C THR A 582 -28.72 -40.67 12.40
N THR A 583 -27.88 -41.64 12.16
CA THR A 583 -28.11 -43.01 12.59
C THR A 583 -27.87 -43.23 14.08
N SER A 584 -27.23 -42.27 14.75
CA SER A 584 -26.94 -42.32 16.19
C SER A 584 -27.53 -41.09 16.89
N PRO A 585 -28.10 -41.20 18.08
CA PRO A 585 -28.63 -40.10 18.85
C PRO A 585 -27.50 -39.20 19.38
N ALA A 586 -27.67 -37.85 19.30
CA ALA A 586 -26.86 -36.93 20.04
C ALA A 586 -27.10 -37.06 21.56
N VAL A 587 -26.05 -36.94 22.36
CA VAL A 587 -26.11 -37.08 23.81
C VAL A 587 -25.79 -35.72 24.43
N LEU A 588 -26.62 -35.30 25.36
CA LEU A 588 -26.39 -34.16 26.24
C LEU A 588 -26.51 -34.63 27.68
N LEU A 589 -25.45 -34.41 28.48
CA LEU A 589 -25.46 -34.65 29.93
C LEU A 589 -25.26 -33.33 30.66
N GLU A 590 -26.27 -32.96 31.43
CA GLU A 590 -26.29 -31.77 32.28
C GLU A 590 -25.84 -32.16 33.71
N LYS A 591 -25.04 -31.29 34.33
CA LYS A 591 -24.51 -31.50 35.68
C LYS A 591 -24.83 -30.33 36.62
N ASN A 592 -24.82 -30.60 37.92
CA ASN A 592 -25.12 -29.63 38.96
C ASN A 592 -23.97 -28.65 39.27
N ASN A 593 -22.82 -28.86 38.67
CA ASN A 593 -21.65 -28.01 38.81
C ASN A 593 -21.41 -27.06 37.62
N GLY A 594 -22.40 -26.90 36.75
CA GLY A 594 -22.32 -26.05 35.57
C GLY A 594 -21.73 -26.75 34.34
N ASP A 595 -21.21 -27.96 34.47
CA ASP A 595 -20.70 -28.69 33.31
C ASP A 595 -21.85 -29.28 32.50
N PHE A 596 -21.69 -29.29 31.21
CA PHE A 596 -22.45 -30.21 30.34
C PHE A 596 -21.52 -30.88 29.34
N ILE A 597 -21.86 -32.12 29.04
CA ILE A 597 -21.14 -32.92 28.05
C ILE A 597 -22.08 -33.14 26.86
N SER A 598 -21.62 -32.77 25.68
CA SER A 598 -22.36 -33.04 24.45
C SER A 598 -21.56 -33.98 23.54
N GLU A 599 -22.26 -34.95 22.98
CA GLU A 599 -21.71 -35.85 21.98
C GLU A 599 -22.55 -35.72 20.71
N ILE A 600 -21.92 -35.22 19.66
CA ILE A 600 -22.56 -35.06 18.36
C ILE A 600 -22.06 -36.17 17.45
N PRO A 601 -22.94 -37.04 16.90
CA PRO A 601 -22.50 -38.07 15.98
C PRO A 601 -21.79 -37.49 14.76
N SER A 602 -20.75 -38.17 14.29
CA SER A 602 -20.04 -37.79 13.09
C SER A 602 -20.98 -37.67 11.89
N GLY A 603 -20.76 -36.62 11.10
CA GLY A 603 -21.52 -36.35 9.89
C GLY A 603 -21.68 -34.88 9.63
N LYS A 604 -21.43 -34.48 8.39
CA LYS A 604 -21.52 -33.06 7.99
C LYS A 604 -22.92 -32.51 8.24
N GLY A 605 -23.00 -31.43 9.00
CA GLY A 605 -24.25 -30.74 9.31
C GLY A 605 -24.99 -31.24 10.56
N ASN A 606 -24.44 -32.19 11.30
CA ASN A 606 -25.00 -32.59 12.58
C ASN A 606 -24.80 -31.50 13.61
N THR A 607 -25.82 -31.16 14.37
CA THR A 607 -25.80 -30.13 15.40
C THR A 607 -26.49 -30.58 16.67
N LEU A 608 -26.09 -30.00 17.78
CA LEU A 608 -26.79 -30.04 19.05
C LEU A 608 -26.98 -28.58 19.51
N GLU A 609 -28.22 -28.23 19.86
CA GLU A 609 -28.56 -26.91 20.35
C GLU A 609 -28.99 -27.00 21.81
N TYR A 610 -28.40 -26.13 22.63
CA TYR A 610 -28.75 -25.91 24.02
C TYR A 610 -29.13 -24.46 24.23
N THR A 611 -30.36 -24.20 24.67
CA THR A 611 -30.90 -22.85 24.85
C THR A 611 -31.16 -22.58 26.32
N MET A 612 -30.65 -21.47 26.83
CA MET A 612 -30.95 -20.91 28.12
C MET A 612 -31.62 -19.55 27.96
N GLN A 613 -32.67 -19.32 28.73
CA GLN A 613 -33.36 -18.03 28.77
C GLN A 613 -33.49 -17.56 30.23
N PHE A 614 -32.90 -16.40 30.50
CA PHE A 614 -32.96 -15.78 31.80
C PHE A 614 -34.06 -14.71 31.85
N THR A 615 -34.75 -14.59 32.96
CA THR A 615 -35.83 -13.59 33.15
C THR A 615 -35.28 -12.21 33.49
N LYS A 616 -34.01 -12.12 33.88
CA LYS A 616 -33.27 -10.87 34.12
C LYS A 616 -31.89 -10.99 33.48
N PRO A 617 -31.23 -9.89 33.18
CA PRO A 617 -29.82 -9.92 32.75
C PRO A 617 -28.94 -10.67 33.78
N ILE A 618 -27.95 -11.36 33.30
CA ILE A 618 -26.98 -12.09 34.10
C ILE A 618 -25.67 -12.14 33.31
N ASP A 619 -24.56 -11.95 34.01
CA ASP A 619 -23.24 -12.23 33.46
C ASP A 619 -23.01 -13.75 33.43
N LEU A 620 -22.77 -14.27 32.26
CA LEU A 620 -22.57 -15.70 32.05
C LEU A 620 -21.22 -15.93 31.40
N SER A 621 -20.36 -16.67 32.09
CA SER A 621 -19.10 -17.17 31.52
C SER A 621 -19.30 -18.61 31.04
N ILE A 622 -18.92 -18.88 29.81
CA ILE A 622 -18.91 -20.23 29.23
C ILE A 622 -17.47 -20.57 28.88
N GLU A 623 -16.94 -21.59 29.54
CA GLU A 623 -15.60 -22.11 29.24
C GLU A 623 -15.72 -23.40 28.41
N TYR A 624 -15.02 -23.42 27.28
CA TYR A 624 -14.93 -24.60 26.42
C TYR A 624 -13.66 -25.38 26.74
N VAL A 625 -13.81 -26.47 27.50
CA VAL A 625 -12.69 -27.13 28.16
C VAL A 625 -12.12 -28.31 27.37
N ASN A 626 -12.84 -28.90 26.44
CA ASN A 626 -12.35 -30.10 25.76
C ASN A 626 -12.91 -30.34 24.38
N THR A 627 -12.02 -30.70 23.48
CA THR A 627 -12.29 -31.35 22.21
C THR A 627 -11.67 -32.74 22.23
N ALA A 628 -12.33 -33.74 22.78
CA ALA A 628 -11.90 -35.09 22.52
C ALA A 628 -12.31 -35.45 21.08
N ASN A 629 -11.31 -35.50 20.18
CA ASN A 629 -11.39 -36.07 18.83
C ASN A 629 -12.37 -35.43 17.85
N SER A 630 -12.04 -34.25 17.33
CA SER A 630 -12.40 -33.98 15.97
C SER A 630 -11.36 -34.64 15.06
N THR A 631 -11.69 -35.72 14.43
CA THR A 631 -10.99 -36.23 13.24
C THR A 631 -11.71 -35.71 12.00
N ASP A 632 -11.82 -34.40 11.85
CA ASP A 632 -12.27 -33.76 10.60
C ASP A 632 -11.38 -32.58 10.27
#